data_9fd582fe2638ef1dd857c8df83c019b3
#
_entry.id   9fd582fe2638ef1dd857c8df83c019b3
#
_cell.length_a   1.000
_cell.length_b   1.000
_cell.length_c   1.000
_cell.angle_alpha   90.00
_cell.angle_beta   90.00
_cell.angle_gamma   90.00
#
_symmetry.space_group_name_H-M   'P 1'
#
loop_
_entity.id
_entity.type
_entity.pdbx_description
1 polymer ?
#
loop_
_entity_poly.entity_id
_entity_poly.type
_entity_poly.pdbx_seq_one_letter_code
_entity_poly.pdbx_strand_id
1 'polypeptide(L)'
;MRAFLCLVFAAILAASPAAAQQTENERLVAYFDYVVFGNEFAGRALPTVRKWTEPIRYKFASNNAAITKYRPVVQAHFASLAQFTNLSFQEIGPRDPGENFIIGFAPLAGLVAYGRTLAANPAEVAGRQFETASCFFLSYIQDGRLVAARVLAGSDLPDQELVHCLLEELAQSLGLPNDDDRVAPSIFNDSLHLTSLSLIDKVLLRLVYDPRMRPGTPRAQALQLARAILAELNPGGG
;
A
#
# COMPACT_ATOMS: atom_id res chain seq x y z
N MET A 1 17.69 -57.10 -40.62
CA MET A 1 17.91 -55.93 -39.70
C MET A 1 16.54 -55.31 -39.42
N ARG A 2 15.97 -55.50 -38.21
CA ARG A 2 14.70 -54.93 -37.78
C ARG A 2 15.04 -53.76 -36.88
N ALA A 3 14.72 -52.52 -37.32
CA ALA A 3 14.89 -51.31 -36.51
C ALA A 3 13.74 -51.21 -35.49
N PHE A 4 14.06 -51.24 -34.21
CA PHE A 4 13.13 -50.92 -33.12
C PHE A 4 13.04 -49.39 -32.96
N LEU A 5 11.87 -48.85 -33.25
CA LEU A 5 11.56 -47.45 -33.01
C LEU A 5 11.10 -47.29 -31.55
N CYS A 6 11.95 -46.78 -30.67
CA CYS A 6 11.57 -46.39 -29.31
C CYS A 6 10.80 -45.07 -29.36
N LEU A 7 9.48 -45.12 -29.18
CA LEU A 7 8.65 -43.97 -28.92
C LEU A 7 8.82 -43.54 -27.44
N VAL A 8 9.53 -42.44 -27.21
CA VAL A 8 9.60 -41.81 -25.90
C VAL A 8 8.34 -40.95 -25.72
N PHE A 9 7.39 -41.44 -24.94
CA PHE A 9 6.26 -40.63 -24.49
C PHE A 9 6.76 -39.65 -23.41
N ALA A 10 6.91 -38.36 -23.74
CA ALA A 10 7.08 -37.32 -22.78
C ALA A 10 5.72 -37.05 -22.10
N ALA A 11 5.53 -37.53 -20.88
CA ALA A 11 4.38 -37.19 -20.05
C ALA A 11 4.49 -35.74 -19.65
N ILE A 12 3.68 -34.87 -20.22
CA ILE A 12 3.50 -33.49 -19.75
C ILE A 12 2.69 -33.59 -18.46
N LEU A 13 3.36 -33.47 -17.31
CA LEU A 13 2.73 -33.35 -15.99
C LEU A 13 2.09 -31.96 -15.91
N ALA A 14 0.82 -31.85 -16.26
CA ALA A 14 0.04 -30.64 -15.96
C ALA A 14 -0.18 -30.57 -14.43
N ALA A 15 0.21 -29.48 -13.83
CA ALA A 15 -0.08 -29.21 -12.40
C ALA A 15 -1.60 -29.25 -12.18
N SER A 16 -2.04 -29.85 -11.07
CA SER A 16 -3.46 -29.84 -10.73
C SER A 16 -3.92 -28.41 -10.45
N PRO A 17 -5.20 -28.06 -10.66
CA PRO A 17 -5.73 -26.75 -10.32
C PRO A 17 -5.46 -26.34 -8.85
N ALA A 18 -5.53 -27.30 -7.94
CA ALA A 18 -5.22 -27.08 -6.51
C ALA A 18 -3.74 -26.71 -6.29
N ALA A 19 -2.80 -27.38 -6.98
CA ALA A 19 -1.38 -27.04 -6.88
C ALA A 19 -1.07 -25.65 -7.49
N ALA A 20 -1.72 -25.30 -8.59
CA ALA A 20 -1.59 -23.96 -9.18
C ALA A 20 -2.12 -22.86 -8.24
N GLN A 21 -3.28 -23.09 -7.60
CA GLN A 21 -3.86 -22.16 -6.63
C GLN A 21 -3.00 -22.02 -5.37
N GLN A 22 -2.43 -23.10 -4.86
CA GLN A 22 -1.52 -23.04 -3.72
C GLN A 22 -0.27 -22.22 -4.04
N THR A 23 0.27 -22.35 -5.26
CA THR A 23 1.42 -21.54 -5.72
C THR A 23 1.05 -20.07 -5.79
N GLU A 24 -0.16 -19.72 -6.26
CA GLU A 24 -0.64 -18.35 -6.31
C GLU A 24 -0.83 -17.76 -4.91
N ASN A 25 -1.41 -18.50 -3.97
CA ASN A 25 -1.58 -18.07 -2.60
C ASN A 25 -0.23 -17.81 -1.92
N GLU A 26 0.79 -18.66 -2.10
CA GLU A 26 2.13 -18.41 -1.58
C GLU A 26 2.79 -17.18 -2.21
N ARG A 27 2.53 -16.90 -3.48
CA ARG A 27 2.98 -15.66 -4.14
C ARG A 27 2.32 -14.44 -3.51
N LEU A 28 1.02 -14.46 -3.25
CA LEU A 28 0.31 -13.38 -2.57
C LEU A 28 0.80 -13.18 -1.12
N VAL A 29 1.12 -14.27 -0.41
CA VAL A 29 1.75 -14.19 0.92
C VAL A 29 3.13 -13.53 0.85
N ALA A 30 3.93 -13.85 -0.17
CA ALA A 30 5.21 -13.19 -0.36
C ALA A 30 5.05 -11.69 -0.67
N TYR A 31 4.09 -11.31 -1.49
CA TYR A 31 3.78 -9.91 -1.76
C TYR A 31 3.29 -9.18 -0.51
N PHE A 32 2.40 -9.81 0.27
CA PHE A 32 1.98 -9.30 1.57
C PHE A 32 3.17 -9.06 2.51
N ASP A 33 4.10 -10.00 2.55
CA ASP A 33 5.31 -9.88 3.37
C ASP A 33 6.19 -8.70 2.94
N TYR A 34 6.38 -8.50 1.63
CA TYR A 34 7.19 -7.41 1.10
C TYR A 34 6.56 -6.04 1.38
N VAL A 35 5.27 -5.90 1.07
CA VAL A 35 4.59 -4.59 1.12
C VAL A 35 4.25 -4.18 2.56
N VAL A 36 3.89 -5.13 3.43
CA VAL A 36 3.47 -4.81 4.82
C VAL A 36 4.65 -4.74 5.78
N PHE A 37 5.68 -5.56 5.58
CA PHE A 37 6.81 -5.64 6.50
C PHE A 37 8.12 -5.09 5.96
N GLY A 38 8.18 -4.75 4.67
CA GLY A 38 9.24 -3.92 4.13
C GLY A 38 9.21 -2.51 4.71
N ASN A 39 10.24 -1.74 4.44
CA ASN A 39 10.29 -0.33 4.77
C ASN A 39 11.26 0.37 3.83
N GLU A 40 10.73 1.10 2.90
CA GLU A 40 11.46 1.84 1.86
C GLU A 40 12.56 2.75 2.45
N PHE A 41 12.23 3.49 3.51
CA PHE A 41 13.14 4.48 4.08
C PHE A 41 14.03 3.96 5.22
N ALA A 42 13.68 2.88 5.90
CA ALA A 42 14.43 2.42 7.08
C ALA A 42 15.37 1.24 6.82
N GLY A 43 15.35 0.63 5.64
CA GLY A 43 16.24 -0.46 5.23
C GLY A 43 16.16 -1.74 6.08
N ARG A 44 15.16 -1.86 6.97
CA ARG A 44 14.92 -3.04 7.81
C ARG A 44 13.44 -3.39 7.85
N ALA A 45 13.15 -4.69 7.92
CA ALA A 45 11.79 -5.17 8.03
C ALA A 45 11.08 -4.67 9.31
N LEU A 46 9.80 -4.35 9.17
CA LEU A 46 8.94 -4.02 10.30
C LEU A 46 8.58 -5.29 11.07
N PRO A 47 8.59 -5.27 12.41
CA PRO A 47 8.37 -6.48 13.20
C PRO A 47 6.89 -6.87 13.32
N THR A 48 5.96 -5.94 13.12
CA THR A 48 4.54 -6.13 13.39
C THR A 48 3.65 -5.40 12.38
N VAL A 49 2.42 -5.87 12.24
CA VAL A 49 1.36 -5.22 11.45
C VAL A 49 1.03 -3.85 12.05
N ARG A 50 0.89 -2.86 11.17
CA ARG A 50 0.42 -1.51 11.49
C ARG A 50 -0.84 -1.25 10.68
N LYS A 51 -1.91 -0.77 11.33
CA LYS A 51 -3.17 -0.46 10.63
C LYS A 51 -4.00 0.56 11.40
N TRP A 52 -4.90 1.21 10.69
CA TRP A 52 -5.91 2.05 11.29
C TRP A 52 -7.00 1.19 11.94
N THR A 53 -7.53 1.68 13.07
CA THR A 53 -8.69 1.10 13.76
C THR A 53 -9.80 2.13 13.96
N GLU A 54 -9.50 3.40 13.77
CA GLU A 54 -10.42 4.51 13.93
C GLU A 54 -10.73 5.15 12.55
N PRO A 55 -11.83 5.87 12.42
CA PRO A 55 -12.14 6.65 11.23
C PRO A 55 -11.02 7.61 10.84
N ILE A 56 -10.76 7.72 9.56
CA ILE A 56 -9.80 8.69 9.01
C ILE A 56 -10.52 9.99 8.72
N ARG A 57 -10.17 11.03 9.49
CA ARG A 57 -10.64 12.40 9.29
C ARG A 57 -9.54 13.19 8.61
N TYR A 58 -9.71 13.39 7.30
CA TYR A 58 -8.67 14.01 6.50
C TYR A 58 -8.98 15.44 6.12
N LYS A 59 -7.94 16.24 5.93
CA LYS A 59 -8.02 17.58 5.34
C LYS A 59 -6.84 17.85 4.41
N PHE A 60 -7.02 18.81 3.53
CA PHE A 60 -5.94 19.35 2.72
C PHE A 60 -5.25 20.50 3.49
N ALA A 61 -3.92 20.47 3.51
CA ALA A 61 -3.13 21.37 4.36
C ALA A 61 -3.09 22.82 3.87
N SER A 62 -3.33 23.07 2.58
CA SER A 62 -3.36 24.40 1.99
C SER A 62 -4.48 24.51 0.96
N ASN A 63 -4.79 25.73 0.55
CA ASN A 63 -5.77 25.97 -0.52
C ASN A 63 -5.01 26.46 -1.78
N ASN A 64 -4.55 25.49 -2.59
CA ASN A 64 -3.85 25.76 -3.86
C ASN A 64 -4.55 25.07 -5.05
N ALA A 65 -4.12 25.38 -6.26
CA ALA A 65 -4.72 24.84 -7.48
C ALA A 65 -4.64 23.30 -7.57
N ALA A 66 -3.58 22.69 -7.03
CA ALA A 66 -3.42 21.24 -7.02
C ALA A 66 -4.54 20.58 -6.20
N ILE A 67 -4.92 21.15 -5.04
CA ILE A 67 -6.02 20.63 -4.24
C ILE A 67 -7.32 20.62 -5.04
N THR A 68 -7.66 21.71 -5.71
CA THR A 68 -8.88 21.79 -6.53
C THR A 68 -8.87 20.72 -7.61
N LYS A 69 -7.74 20.49 -8.25
CA LYS A 69 -7.58 19.52 -9.34
C LYS A 69 -7.64 18.06 -8.84
N TYR A 70 -6.95 17.74 -7.75
CA TYR A 70 -6.76 16.36 -7.31
C TYR A 70 -7.69 15.91 -6.17
N ARG A 71 -8.48 16.80 -5.56
CA ARG A 71 -9.50 16.43 -4.56
C ARG A 71 -10.45 15.33 -5.04
N PRO A 72 -11.02 15.39 -6.26
CA PRO A 72 -11.90 14.31 -6.74
C PRO A 72 -11.17 12.97 -6.89
N VAL A 73 -9.88 12.99 -7.25
CA VAL A 73 -9.02 11.79 -7.35
C VAL A 73 -8.83 11.16 -5.98
N VAL A 74 -8.49 11.95 -4.97
CA VAL A 74 -8.35 11.50 -3.57
C VAL A 74 -9.66 10.92 -3.04
N GLN A 75 -10.79 11.61 -3.26
CA GLN A 75 -12.11 11.15 -2.81
C GLN A 75 -12.50 9.82 -3.46
N ALA A 76 -12.29 9.66 -4.77
CA ALA A 76 -12.56 8.42 -5.49
C ALA A 76 -11.66 7.28 -4.98
N HIS A 77 -10.39 7.56 -4.69
CA HIS A 77 -9.46 6.56 -4.15
C HIS A 77 -9.86 6.13 -2.75
N PHE A 78 -10.17 7.06 -1.85
CA PHE A 78 -10.67 6.72 -0.51
C PHE A 78 -11.96 5.92 -0.54
N ALA A 79 -12.88 6.23 -1.46
CA ALA A 79 -14.09 5.43 -1.67
C ALA A 79 -13.77 3.99 -2.13
N SER A 80 -12.73 3.82 -2.96
CA SER A 80 -12.23 2.50 -3.35
C SER A 80 -11.57 1.77 -2.17
N LEU A 81 -10.68 2.42 -1.43
CA LEU A 81 -10.01 1.85 -0.27
C LEU A 81 -11.00 1.41 0.83
N ALA A 82 -12.05 2.18 1.06
CA ALA A 82 -13.11 1.86 2.03
C ALA A 82 -13.76 0.49 1.78
N GLN A 83 -13.90 0.08 0.51
CA GLN A 83 -14.51 -1.22 0.13
C GLN A 83 -13.69 -2.44 0.59
N PHE A 84 -12.38 -2.26 0.83
CA PHE A 84 -11.46 -3.35 1.15
C PHE A 84 -10.92 -3.28 2.57
N THR A 85 -11.11 -2.15 3.26
CA THR A 85 -10.55 -1.90 4.60
C THR A 85 -11.61 -1.80 5.69
N ASN A 86 -12.87 -1.58 5.34
CA ASN A 86 -13.95 -1.18 6.25
C ASN A 86 -13.65 0.12 7.03
N LEU A 87 -12.70 0.93 6.57
CA LEU A 87 -12.43 2.24 7.14
C LEU A 87 -13.44 3.27 6.62
N SER A 88 -13.76 4.22 7.48
CA SER A 88 -14.48 5.43 7.10
C SER A 88 -13.49 6.55 6.82
N PHE A 89 -13.67 7.24 5.69
CA PHE A 89 -12.87 8.41 5.29
C PHE A 89 -13.78 9.63 5.24
N GLN A 90 -13.51 10.61 6.07
CA GLN A 90 -14.30 11.84 6.15
C GLN A 90 -13.42 13.05 5.87
N GLU A 91 -13.73 13.78 4.83
CA GLU A 91 -13.14 15.12 4.64
C GLU A 91 -13.73 16.10 5.64
N ILE A 92 -12.85 16.82 6.32
CA ILE A 92 -13.25 17.89 7.25
C ILE A 92 -12.79 19.24 6.71
N GLY A 93 -13.43 20.31 7.15
CA GLY A 93 -13.08 21.65 6.73
C GLY A 93 -11.65 22.05 7.15
N PRO A 94 -11.02 22.99 6.44
CA PRO A 94 -9.63 23.37 6.72
C PRO A 94 -9.42 23.97 8.10
N ARG A 95 -10.50 24.45 8.74
CA ARG A 95 -10.48 25.02 10.11
C ARG A 95 -11.06 24.08 11.17
N ASP A 96 -11.63 22.94 10.76
CA ASP A 96 -12.23 22.00 11.69
C ASP A 96 -11.12 21.27 12.45
N PRO A 97 -11.26 21.09 13.77
CA PRO A 97 -10.28 20.36 14.58
C PRO A 97 -10.49 18.85 14.46
N GLY A 98 -9.48 18.09 14.88
CA GLY A 98 -9.56 16.64 15.06
C GLY A 98 -9.25 15.87 13.78
N GLU A 99 -8.48 16.46 12.88
CA GLU A 99 -7.85 15.69 11.79
C GLU A 99 -6.82 14.71 12.34
N ASN A 100 -6.81 13.53 11.76
CA ASN A 100 -5.75 12.56 11.96
C ASN A 100 -4.98 12.28 10.65
N PHE A 101 -5.43 12.87 9.52
CA PHE A 101 -4.81 12.67 8.23
C PHE A 101 -4.71 14.00 7.47
N ILE A 102 -3.52 14.33 6.96
CA ILE A 102 -3.29 15.56 6.19
C ILE A 102 -2.72 15.21 4.82
N ILE A 103 -3.27 15.84 3.78
CA ILE A 103 -2.79 15.75 2.40
C ILE A 103 -2.26 17.10 1.99
N GLY A 104 -1.00 17.16 1.56
CA GLY A 104 -0.31 18.38 1.17
C GLY A 104 0.29 18.30 -0.23
N PHE A 105 0.30 19.45 -0.92
CA PHE A 105 0.93 19.60 -2.22
C PHE A 105 1.90 20.78 -2.18
N ALA A 106 3.10 20.60 -2.71
CA ALA A 106 4.08 21.65 -2.89
C ALA A 106 4.93 21.37 -4.15
N PRO A 107 5.50 22.38 -4.79
CA PRO A 107 6.51 22.14 -5.84
C PRO A 107 7.65 21.27 -5.30
N LEU A 108 8.22 20.39 -6.14
CA LEU A 108 9.29 19.45 -5.74
C LEU A 108 10.44 20.15 -5.01
N ALA A 109 10.86 21.32 -5.49
CA ALA A 109 11.92 22.11 -4.86
C ALA A 109 11.62 22.53 -3.41
N GLY A 110 10.35 22.55 -3.01
CA GLY A 110 9.89 22.93 -1.67
C GLY A 110 9.25 21.80 -0.88
N LEU A 111 9.11 20.61 -1.46
CA LEU A 111 8.33 19.50 -0.90
C LEU A 111 8.86 19.07 0.47
N VAL A 112 10.16 18.88 0.60
CA VAL A 112 10.84 18.51 1.86
C VAL A 112 10.65 19.58 2.95
N ALA A 113 10.83 20.84 2.59
CA ALA A 113 10.64 21.95 3.53
C ALA A 113 9.18 22.04 4.00
N TYR A 114 8.24 21.84 3.09
CA TYR A 114 6.82 21.80 3.40
C TYR A 114 6.47 20.59 4.28
N GLY A 115 7.02 19.42 3.98
CA GLY A 115 6.87 18.23 4.82
C GLY A 115 7.31 18.44 6.26
N ARG A 116 8.43 19.13 6.46
CA ARG A 116 8.91 19.51 7.81
C ARG A 116 7.92 20.39 8.59
N THR A 117 7.14 21.21 7.91
CA THR A 117 6.11 22.04 8.58
C THR A 117 4.87 21.23 9.00
N LEU A 118 4.61 20.09 8.37
CA LEU A 118 3.47 19.22 8.64
C LEU A 118 3.81 18.04 9.56
N ALA A 119 5.09 17.69 9.69
CA ALA A 119 5.58 16.65 10.57
C ALA A 119 5.38 17.04 12.06
N ALA A 120 5.14 16.03 12.91
CA ALA A 120 5.10 16.24 14.36
C ALA A 120 6.47 16.69 14.89
N ASN A 121 7.55 16.16 14.30
CA ASN A 121 8.92 16.62 14.53
C ASN A 121 9.59 16.84 13.15
N PRO A 122 10.06 18.05 12.83
CA PRO A 122 10.74 18.34 11.56
C PRO A 122 11.93 17.40 11.23
N ALA A 123 12.59 16.83 12.26
CA ALA A 123 13.68 15.89 12.09
C ALA A 123 13.24 14.54 11.49
N GLU A 124 11.94 14.22 11.48
CA GLU A 124 11.40 13.02 10.83
C GLU A 124 11.55 13.10 9.31
N VAL A 125 11.56 14.31 8.74
CA VAL A 125 11.78 14.58 7.32
C VAL A 125 13.24 14.97 7.11
N ALA A 126 14.15 14.03 7.39
CA ALA A 126 15.58 14.20 7.23
C ALA A 126 16.18 13.00 6.47
N GLY A 127 17.20 13.29 5.64
CA GLY A 127 17.88 12.26 4.87
C GLY A 127 17.65 12.38 3.36
N ARG A 128 18.58 11.78 2.60
CA ARG A 128 18.64 11.90 1.13
C ARG A 128 17.41 11.32 0.44
N GLN A 129 16.77 10.30 1.02
CA GLN A 129 15.55 9.70 0.49
C GLN A 129 14.42 10.72 0.31
N PHE A 130 14.25 11.65 1.26
CA PHE A 130 13.25 12.71 1.12
C PHE A 130 13.66 13.79 0.11
N GLU A 131 14.97 14.02 -0.07
CA GLU A 131 15.48 15.04 -1.01
C GLU A 131 15.23 14.66 -2.47
N THR A 132 15.08 13.37 -2.76
CA THR A 132 14.83 12.83 -4.11
C THR A 132 13.40 12.35 -4.33
N ALA A 133 12.57 12.31 -3.27
CA ALA A 133 11.22 11.81 -3.34
C ALA A 133 10.30 12.78 -4.11
N SER A 134 9.52 12.24 -5.02
CA SER A 134 8.45 12.95 -5.72
C SER A 134 7.17 13.07 -4.88
N CYS A 135 6.94 12.08 -4.03
CA CYS A 135 5.93 12.01 -2.98
C CYS A 135 6.50 11.30 -1.78
N PHE A 136 5.86 11.40 -0.66
CA PHE A 136 6.14 10.58 0.52
C PHE A 136 5.02 10.68 1.54
N PHE A 137 4.96 9.70 2.43
CA PHE A 137 4.08 9.79 3.60
C PHE A 137 4.87 9.72 4.90
N LEU A 138 4.27 10.28 5.95
CA LEU A 138 4.69 10.13 7.34
C LEU A 138 3.56 9.45 8.09
N SER A 139 3.85 8.45 8.89
CA SER A 139 2.86 7.76 9.72
C SER A 139 3.24 7.78 11.18
N TYR A 140 2.25 7.97 12.04
CA TYR A 140 2.41 7.98 13.50
C TYR A 140 1.72 6.77 14.09
N ILE A 141 2.48 6.01 14.88
CA ILE A 141 2.05 4.70 15.37
C ILE A 141 2.05 4.69 16.89
N GLN A 142 0.97 4.16 17.47
CA GLN A 142 0.85 3.88 18.88
C GLN A 142 0.36 2.45 19.06
N ASP A 143 1.16 1.59 19.69
CA ASP A 143 0.82 0.17 19.97
C ASP A 143 0.37 -0.59 18.71
N GLY A 144 1.06 -0.39 17.58
CA GLY A 144 0.73 -1.00 16.28
C GLY A 144 -0.44 -0.34 15.56
N ARG A 145 -1.15 0.59 16.18
CA ARG A 145 -2.22 1.37 15.54
C ARG A 145 -1.64 2.59 14.84
N LEU A 146 -2.04 2.81 13.61
CA LEU A 146 -1.84 4.07 12.92
C LEU A 146 -2.82 5.09 13.52
N VAL A 147 -2.31 6.18 14.04
CA VAL A 147 -3.09 7.22 14.74
C VAL A 147 -3.08 8.55 14.01
N ALA A 148 -2.08 8.79 13.18
CA ALA A 148 -2.05 9.93 12.28
C ALA A 148 -1.18 9.64 11.05
N ALA A 149 -1.44 10.34 9.93
CA ALA A 149 -0.59 10.32 8.75
C ALA A 149 -0.54 11.68 8.05
N ARG A 150 0.52 11.88 7.27
CA ARG A 150 0.73 13.02 6.37
C ARG A 150 1.16 12.47 5.03
N VAL A 151 0.46 12.81 3.97
CA VAL A 151 0.81 12.46 2.59
C VAL A 151 1.16 13.73 1.85
N LEU A 152 2.30 13.74 1.18
CA LEU A 152 2.81 14.90 0.46
C LEU A 152 3.15 14.51 -0.98
N ALA A 153 2.74 15.34 -1.94
CA ALA A 153 2.98 15.11 -3.35
C ALA A 153 3.52 16.37 -4.05
N GLY A 154 4.44 16.16 -4.99
CA GLY A 154 5.02 17.20 -5.83
C GLY A 154 3.99 17.78 -6.79
N SER A 155 3.60 19.04 -6.60
CA SER A 155 2.52 19.67 -7.37
C SER A 155 2.88 20.02 -8.82
N ASP A 156 4.12 19.93 -9.19
CA ASP A 156 4.70 20.23 -10.51
C ASP A 156 5.12 18.97 -11.28
N LEU A 157 4.78 17.78 -10.77
CA LEU A 157 4.90 16.54 -11.50
C LEU A 157 3.95 16.48 -12.71
N PRO A 158 4.29 15.73 -13.77
CA PRO A 158 3.33 15.35 -14.80
C PRO A 158 2.09 14.68 -14.19
N ASP A 159 0.91 14.96 -14.73
CA ASP A 159 -0.38 14.53 -14.15
C ASP A 159 -0.44 13.03 -13.82
N GLN A 160 0.02 12.18 -14.73
CA GLN A 160 -0.02 10.73 -14.52
C GLN A 160 0.90 10.29 -13.40
N GLU A 161 2.10 10.85 -13.33
CA GLU A 161 3.06 10.56 -12.26
C GLU A 161 2.53 11.04 -10.91
N LEU A 162 1.97 12.27 -10.87
CA LEU A 162 1.38 12.78 -9.62
C LEU A 162 0.22 11.94 -9.15
N VAL A 163 -0.68 11.52 -10.06
CA VAL A 163 -1.81 10.67 -9.68
C VAL A 163 -1.33 9.33 -9.16
N HIS A 164 -0.40 8.65 -9.85
CA HIS A 164 0.17 7.38 -9.37
C HIS A 164 0.76 7.54 -7.97
N CYS A 165 1.75 8.40 -7.83
CA CYS A 165 2.47 8.72 -6.63
C CYS A 165 1.51 9.06 -5.45
N LEU A 166 0.53 9.95 -5.68
CA LEU A 166 -0.47 10.31 -4.67
C LEU A 166 -1.31 9.12 -4.21
N LEU A 167 -1.80 8.28 -5.13
CA LEU A 167 -2.65 7.15 -4.79
C LEU A 167 -1.87 6.04 -4.10
N GLU A 168 -0.62 5.84 -4.46
CA GLU A 168 0.31 4.94 -3.81
C GLU A 168 0.55 5.35 -2.36
N GLU A 169 0.97 6.58 -2.09
CA GLU A 169 1.21 7.09 -0.74
C GLU A 169 -0.03 7.04 0.15
N LEU A 170 -1.21 7.30 -0.43
CA LEU A 170 -2.48 7.15 0.27
C LEU A 170 -2.74 5.68 0.67
N ALA A 171 -2.42 4.71 -0.20
CA ALA A 171 -2.58 3.29 0.10
C ALA A 171 -1.53 2.80 1.10
N GLN A 172 -0.26 3.22 0.94
CA GLN A 172 0.84 2.87 1.86
C GLN A 172 0.59 3.36 3.28
N SER A 173 0.04 4.57 3.41
CA SER A 173 -0.31 5.15 4.71
C SER A 173 -1.36 4.36 5.49
N LEU A 174 -1.97 3.34 4.87
CA LEU A 174 -2.91 2.42 5.51
C LEU A 174 -2.24 1.17 6.13
N GLY A 175 -0.91 1.09 6.12
CA GLY A 175 -0.15 0.00 6.73
C GLY A 175 0.50 -0.96 5.74
N LEU A 176 0.70 -0.50 4.51
CA LEU A 176 1.43 -1.19 3.45
C LEU A 176 2.66 -0.35 3.01
N PRO A 177 3.62 -0.09 3.91
CA PRO A 177 4.56 1.02 3.78
C PRO A 177 5.77 0.75 2.87
N ASN A 178 5.71 -0.19 1.97
CA ASN A 178 6.86 -0.53 1.13
C ASN A 178 6.47 -0.81 -0.32
N ASP A 179 7.27 -0.27 -1.22
CA ASP A 179 7.22 -0.56 -2.65
C ASP A 179 8.05 -1.79 -2.96
N ASP A 180 7.64 -2.50 -3.98
CA ASP A 180 8.40 -3.64 -4.48
C ASP A 180 8.05 -3.93 -5.95
N ASP A 181 8.98 -3.73 -6.84
CA ASP A 181 8.83 -4.01 -8.28
C ASP A 181 8.53 -5.48 -8.60
N ARG A 182 8.72 -6.38 -7.65
CA ARG A 182 8.32 -7.80 -7.78
C ARG A 182 6.82 -7.98 -7.69
N VAL A 183 6.09 -7.02 -7.10
CA VAL A 183 4.63 -7.05 -6.97
C VAL A 183 4.01 -6.47 -8.23
N ALA A 184 3.53 -7.32 -9.12
CA ALA A 184 2.99 -6.87 -10.42
C ALA A 184 1.76 -7.70 -10.85
N PRO A 185 0.69 -7.05 -11.36
CA PRO A 185 0.49 -5.58 -11.36
C PRO A 185 0.08 -5.06 -9.98
N SER A 186 0.67 -3.95 -9.54
CA SER A 186 0.37 -3.35 -8.23
C SER A 186 0.59 -1.84 -8.26
N ILE A 187 -0.14 -1.09 -7.43
CA ILE A 187 0.10 0.32 -7.19
C ILE A 187 1.42 0.53 -6.40
N PHE A 188 1.88 -0.49 -5.68
CA PHE A 188 3.15 -0.53 -4.95
C PHE A 188 4.34 -0.91 -5.84
N ASN A 189 4.22 -0.73 -7.15
CA ASN A 189 5.26 -0.97 -8.15
C ASN A 189 5.49 0.30 -8.95
N ASP A 190 6.55 1.02 -8.64
CA ASP A 190 6.91 2.29 -9.23
C ASP A 190 7.09 2.23 -10.75
N SER A 191 7.53 1.08 -11.27
CA SER A 191 7.76 0.91 -12.71
C SER A 191 6.48 0.93 -13.55
N LEU A 192 5.30 0.71 -12.94
CA LEU A 192 4.03 0.52 -13.67
C LEU A 192 3.14 1.75 -13.73
N HIS A 193 3.36 2.74 -12.90
CA HIS A 193 2.58 4.00 -12.80
C HIS A 193 1.05 3.79 -12.83
N LEU A 194 0.54 2.80 -12.07
CA LEU A 194 -0.89 2.53 -12.01
C LEU A 194 -1.64 3.69 -11.33
N THR A 195 -2.82 4.01 -11.86
CA THR A 195 -3.70 5.06 -11.32
C THR A 195 -4.98 4.50 -10.70
N SER A 196 -4.96 3.23 -10.33
CA SER A 196 -6.05 2.56 -9.61
C SER A 196 -5.54 1.27 -8.97
N LEU A 197 -6.25 0.81 -7.93
CA LEU A 197 -5.92 -0.46 -7.26
C LEU A 197 -6.09 -1.65 -8.19
N SER A 198 -5.06 -2.46 -8.30
CA SER A 198 -5.09 -3.77 -8.96
C SER A 198 -5.87 -4.81 -8.14
N LEU A 199 -6.04 -6.01 -8.67
CA LEU A 199 -6.60 -7.13 -7.90
C LEU A 199 -5.68 -7.53 -6.74
N ILE A 200 -4.36 -7.49 -6.96
CA ILE A 200 -3.37 -7.80 -5.92
C ILE A 200 -3.50 -6.80 -4.78
N ASP A 201 -3.54 -5.50 -5.06
CA ASP A 201 -3.66 -4.46 -4.03
C ASP A 201 -4.93 -4.64 -3.17
N LYS A 202 -6.05 -4.97 -3.82
CA LYS A 202 -7.33 -5.25 -3.15
C LYS A 202 -7.25 -6.46 -2.23
N VAL A 203 -6.51 -7.49 -2.63
CA VAL A 203 -6.25 -8.66 -1.79
C VAL A 203 -5.35 -8.29 -0.62
N LEU A 204 -4.25 -7.57 -0.86
CA LEU A 204 -3.33 -7.13 0.20
C LEU A 204 -4.03 -6.28 1.25
N LEU A 205 -4.87 -5.32 0.82
CA LEU A 205 -5.69 -4.51 1.72
C LEU A 205 -6.64 -5.37 2.55
N ARG A 206 -7.34 -6.34 1.95
CA ARG A 206 -8.21 -7.27 2.68
C ARG A 206 -7.45 -8.10 3.70
N LEU A 207 -6.24 -8.55 3.39
CA LEU A 207 -5.40 -9.30 4.33
C LEU A 207 -5.04 -8.44 5.55
N VAL A 208 -4.56 -7.20 5.34
CA VAL A 208 -4.23 -6.27 6.43
C VAL A 208 -5.46 -5.94 7.27
N TYR A 209 -6.63 -5.76 6.63
CA TYR A 209 -7.85 -5.32 7.28
C TYR A 209 -8.80 -6.45 7.68
N ASP A 210 -8.43 -7.72 7.49
CA ASP A 210 -9.16 -8.84 8.09
C ASP A 210 -9.25 -8.66 9.62
N PRO A 211 -10.41 -8.94 10.26
CA PRO A 211 -10.59 -8.78 11.70
C PRO A 211 -9.60 -9.57 12.57
N ARG A 212 -9.07 -10.69 12.06
CA ARG A 212 -8.05 -11.53 12.73
C ARG A 212 -6.66 -10.87 12.71
N MET A 213 -6.38 -10.03 11.71
CA MET A 213 -5.12 -9.29 11.57
C MET A 213 -5.15 -8.05 12.46
N ARG A 214 -4.77 -8.20 13.73
CA ARG A 214 -4.80 -7.10 14.71
C ARG A 214 -3.59 -6.17 14.58
N PRO A 215 -3.71 -4.88 14.97
CA PRO A 215 -2.54 -4.02 15.15
C PRO A 215 -1.53 -4.69 16.09
N GLY A 216 -0.25 -4.61 15.77
CA GLY A 216 0.80 -5.24 16.57
C GLY A 216 0.98 -6.76 16.36
N THR A 217 0.19 -7.40 15.49
CA THR A 217 0.38 -8.82 15.15
C THR A 217 1.81 -9.03 14.64
N PRO A 218 2.60 -9.95 15.26
CA PRO A 218 3.96 -10.26 14.81
C PRO A 218 3.98 -10.81 13.38
N ARG A 219 5.03 -10.45 12.61
CA ARG A 219 5.19 -10.85 11.20
C ARG A 219 4.94 -12.33 10.96
N ALA A 220 5.57 -13.23 11.76
CA ALA A 220 5.40 -14.67 11.57
C ALA A 220 3.93 -15.11 11.71
N GLN A 221 3.22 -14.58 12.71
CA GLN A 221 1.79 -14.85 12.91
C GLN A 221 0.94 -14.25 11.78
N ALA A 222 1.26 -13.05 11.32
CA ALA A 222 0.56 -12.40 10.23
C ALA A 222 0.66 -13.19 8.92
N LEU A 223 1.82 -13.77 8.60
CA LEU A 223 2.00 -14.63 7.43
C LEU A 223 1.19 -15.93 7.53
N GLN A 224 1.04 -16.50 8.73
CA GLN A 224 0.17 -17.66 8.96
C GLN A 224 -1.31 -17.28 8.74
N LEU A 225 -1.74 -16.14 9.30
CA LEU A 225 -3.09 -15.63 9.10
C LEU A 225 -3.37 -15.32 7.63
N ALA A 226 -2.42 -14.71 6.90
CA ALA A 226 -2.57 -14.43 5.49
C ALA A 226 -2.81 -15.71 4.67
N ARG A 227 -2.08 -16.80 4.93
CA ARG A 227 -2.31 -18.11 4.30
C ARG A 227 -3.72 -18.64 4.58
N ALA A 228 -4.15 -18.59 5.83
CA ALA A 228 -5.49 -19.05 6.23
C ALA A 228 -6.60 -18.25 5.55
N ILE A 229 -6.46 -16.91 5.51
CA ILE A 229 -7.44 -16.02 4.86
C ILE A 229 -7.50 -16.29 3.35
N LEU A 230 -6.36 -16.43 2.69
CA LEU A 230 -6.31 -16.72 1.24
C LEU A 230 -6.93 -18.08 0.90
N ALA A 231 -6.75 -19.09 1.74
CA ALA A 231 -7.39 -20.39 1.55
C ALA A 231 -8.93 -20.31 1.65
N GLU A 232 -9.46 -19.43 2.51
CA GLU A 232 -10.90 -19.19 2.66
C GLU A 232 -11.49 -18.36 1.51
N LEU A 233 -10.72 -17.40 0.97
CA LEU A 233 -11.15 -16.57 -0.16
C LEU A 233 -11.23 -17.36 -1.48
N ASN A 234 -10.48 -18.47 -1.58
CA ASN A 234 -10.41 -19.33 -2.76
C ASN A 234 -10.76 -20.79 -2.42
N PRO A 235 -12.01 -21.11 -2.02
CA PRO A 235 -12.40 -22.45 -1.53
C PRO A 235 -12.37 -23.56 -2.59
N GLY A 236 -12.04 -23.25 -3.85
CA GLY A 236 -11.98 -24.23 -4.95
C GLY A 236 -10.66 -24.99 -5.07
N GLY A 237 -9.76 -24.91 -4.10
CA GLY A 237 -8.43 -25.57 -4.09
C GLY A 237 -8.32 -26.76 -3.14
N GLY A 238 -9.44 -27.39 -2.76
CA GLY A 238 -9.47 -28.62 -1.95
C GLY A 238 -9.82 -29.86 -2.78
#